data_6c6fc3b88a271e780053c5bc08b0e3cc
#
_entry.id   6c6fc3b88a271e780053c5bc08b0e3cc
#
_cell.length_a   1.000
_cell.length_b   1.000
_cell.length_c   1.000
_cell.angle_alpha   90.00
_cell.angle_beta   90.00
_cell.angle_gamma   90.00
#
_symmetry.space_group_name_H-M   'P 1'
#
loop_
_entity.id
_entity.type
_entity.pdbx_description
1 polymer ?
#
loop_
_entity_poly.entity_id
_entity_poly.type
_entity_poly.pdbx_seq_one_letter_code
_entity_poly.pdbx_strand_id
1 'polypeptide(L)'
;MQQIGIYEQLITQLVESRLNRETFYVGERSLEPAEASVWLSRFLSGILEFAVGSVASGENQLQEQINLANQLLLWLKAQMDDKDFFDENLLSSQGKILTALYELENPVAADLKKYVEDIFPLTGLTQSELFCGSNAGLSLESELKREILSADKIYWLVSF
;
A
#
# COMPACT_ATOMS: atom_id res chain seq x y z
N MET A 1 -18.90 -16.18 17.13
CA MET A 1 -20.27 -15.60 17.11
C MET A 1 -20.36 -14.76 15.86
N GLN A 2 -21.33 -15.01 14.97
CA GLN A 2 -21.54 -14.18 13.79
C GLN A 2 -22.13 -12.83 14.26
N GLN A 3 -21.51 -11.73 13.83
CA GLN A 3 -22.05 -10.41 14.11
C GLN A 3 -23.10 -10.06 13.04
N ILE A 4 -24.20 -9.49 13.44
CA ILE A 4 -25.22 -8.99 12.51
C ILE A 4 -24.76 -7.62 12.01
N GLY A 5 -24.80 -7.39 10.69
CA GLY A 5 -24.35 -6.14 10.11
C GLY A 5 -24.38 -6.14 8.59
N ILE A 6 -23.92 -5.03 8.02
CA ILE A 6 -23.68 -4.88 6.59
C ILE A 6 -22.21 -5.21 6.32
N TYR A 7 -21.97 -6.03 5.32
CA TYR A 7 -20.65 -6.48 4.95
C TYR A 7 -20.33 -6.13 3.50
N GLU A 8 -19.08 -5.77 3.26
CA GLU A 8 -18.52 -5.54 1.94
C GLU A 8 -17.19 -6.32 1.83
N GLN A 9 -17.29 -7.63 1.59
CA GLN A 9 -16.13 -8.52 1.52
C GLN A 9 -16.39 -9.70 0.59
N LEU A 10 -15.31 -10.27 0.03
CA LEU A 10 -15.39 -11.53 -0.70
C LEU A 10 -15.71 -12.68 0.26
N ILE A 11 -16.57 -13.57 -0.17
CA ILE A 11 -16.89 -14.80 0.55
C ILE A 11 -15.77 -15.81 0.30
N THR A 12 -14.94 -16.01 1.32
CA THR A 12 -13.89 -17.05 1.28
C THR A 12 -14.49 -18.42 1.69
N GLN A 13 -13.76 -19.51 1.44
CA GLN A 13 -14.17 -20.84 1.89
C GLN A 13 -14.45 -20.89 3.41
N LEU A 14 -13.64 -20.19 4.19
CA LEU A 14 -13.83 -20.11 5.64
C LEU A 14 -15.10 -19.33 6.01
N VAL A 15 -15.35 -18.20 5.34
CA VAL A 15 -16.58 -17.43 5.54
C VAL A 15 -17.78 -18.28 5.16
N GLU A 16 -17.78 -18.91 3.97
CA GLU A 16 -18.85 -19.78 3.49
C GLU A 16 -19.16 -20.90 4.48
N SER A 17 -18.15 -21.58 5.01
CA SER A 17 -18.34 -22.68 5.98
C SER A 17 -18.95 -22.23 7.33
N ARG A 18 -18.89 -20.94 7.64
CA ARG A 18 -19.42 -20.35 8.88
C ARG A 18 -20.77 -19.69 8.71
N LEU A 19 -21.24 -19.45 7.47
CA LEU A 19 -22.54 -18.83 7.22
C LEU A 19 -23.67 -19.78 7.61
N ASN A 20 -24.48 -19.37 8.56
CA ASN A 20 -25.69 -20.09 8.96
C ASN A 20 -26.91 -19.51 8.29
N ARG A 21 -27.29 -20.06 7.13
CA ARG A 21 -28.44 -19.65 6.33
C ARG A 21 -29.78 -20.10 6.90
N GLU A 22 -29.79 -21.00 7.87
CA GLU A 22 -31.01 -21.43 8.58
C GLU A 22 -31.47 -20.40 9.61
N THR A 23 -30.50 -19.69 10.21
CA THR A 23 -30.78 -18.75 11.31
C THR A 23 -30.73 -17.30 10.87
N PHE A 24 -29.97 -16.98 9.82
CA PHE A 24 -29.75 -15.60 9.36
C PHE A 24 -30.13 -15.44 7.88
N TYR A 25 -30.70 -14.29 7.55
CA TYR A 25 -30.74 -13.87 6.16
C TYR A 25 -29.33 -13.46 5.71
N VAL A 26 -28.82 -14.11 4.66
CA VAL A 26 -27.52 -13.82 4.08
C VAL A 26 -27.72 -13.11 2.75
N GLY A 27 -27.45 -11.81 2.72
CA GLY A 27 -27.41 -11.04 1.48
C GLY A 27 -26.09 -11.27 0.76
N GLU A 28 -26.17 -11.74 -0.48
CA GLU A 28 -25.00 -12.01 -1.34
C GLU A 28 -25.32 -11.63 -2.79
N ARG A 29 -24.25 -11.32 -3.54
CA ARG A 29 -24.33 -11.11 -4.99
C ARG A 29 -23.15 -11.75 -5.69
N SER A 30 -23.32 -12.07 -6.96
CA SER A 30 -22.21 -12.54 -7.79
C SER A 30 -21.21 -11.42 -8.04
N LEU A 31 -19.93 -11.79 -8.06
CA LEU A 31 -18.87 -10.89 -8.49
C LEU A 31 -18.91 -10.77 -10.02
N GLU A 32 -19.08 -9.56 -10.52
CA GLU A 32 -19.10 -9.32 -11.97
C GLU A 32 -17.68 -9.27 -12.55
N PRO A 33 -17.45 -9.79 -13.76
CA PRO A 33 -16.11 -9.77 -14.39
C PRO A 33 -15.51 -8.37 -14.51
N ALA A 34 -16.33 -7.34 -14.72
CA ALA A 34 -15.87 -5.95 -14.85
C ALA A 34 -15.27 -5.37 -13.56
N GLU A 35 -15.69 -5.85 -12.40
CA GLU A 35 -15.17 -5.40 -11.10
C GLU A 35 -14.22 -6.41 -10.44
N ALA A 36 -14.12 -7.61 -11.00
CA ALA A 36 -13.40 -8.72 -10.38
C ALA A 36 -11.93 -8.40 -10.13
N SER A 37 -11.25 -7.72 -11.05
CA SER A 37 -9.84 -7.34 -10.88
C SER A 37 -9.62 -6.46 -9.65
N VAL A 38 -10.51 -5.50 -9.41
CA VAL A 38 -10.41 -4.58 -8.26
C VAL A 38 -10.63 -5.32 -6.94
N TRP A 39 -11.68 -6.14 -6.86
CA TRP A 39 -11.99 -6.91 -5.66
C TRP A 39 -10.91 -7.92 -5.31
N LEU A 40 -10.44 -8.67 -6.31
CA LEU A 40 -9.41 -9.70 -6.13
C LEU A 40 -8.07 -9.07 -5.78
N SER A 41 -7.68 -7.97 -6.41
CA SER A 41 -6.43 -7.26 -6.09
C SER A 41 -6.44 -6.74 -4.64
N ARG A 42 -7.53 -6.13 -4.18
CA ARG A 42 -7.67 -5.66 -2.79
C ARG A 42 -7.58 -6.81 -1.79
N PHE A 43 -8.26 -7.91 -2.08
CA PHE A 43 -8.23 -9.10 -1.25
C PHE A 43 -6.81 -9.67 -1.15
N LEU A 44 -6.14 -9.83 -2.29
CA LEU A 44 -4.77 -10.34 -2.35
C LEU A 44 -3.78 -9.40 -1.67
N SER A 45 -3.95 -8.08 -1.79
CA SER A 45 -3.09 -7.09 -1.11
C SER A 45 -3.04 -7.32 0.39
N GLY A 46 -4.19 -7.52 1.05
CA GLY A 46 -4.21 -7.81 2.50
C GLY A 46 -3.53 -9.13 2.87
N ILE A 47 -3.66 -10.16 2.03
CA ILE A 47 -2.97 -11.44 2.24
C ILE A 47 -1.45 -11.28 2.05
N LEU A 48 -1.03 -10.53 1.03
CA LEU A 48 0.38 -10.27 0.75
C LEU A 48 1.04 -9.45 1.87
N GLU A 49 0.38 -8.42 2.37
CA GLU A 49 0.84 -7.64 3.52
C GLU A 49 1.11 -8.55 4.74
N PHE A 50 0.14 -9.39 5.08
CA PHE A 50 0.29 -10.37 6.16
C PHE A 50 1.43 -11.36 5.89
N ALA A 51 1.52 -11.92 4.68
CA ALA A 51 2.54 -12.89 4.32
C ALA A 51 3.95 -12.29 4.38
N VAL A 52 4.14 -11.10 3.78
CA VAL A 52 5.42 -10.38 3.80
C VAL A 52 5.81 -9.98 5.22
N GLY A 53 4.84 -9.52 6.02
CA GLY A 53 5.08 -9.19 7.43
C GLY A 53 5.44 -10.39 8.31
N SER A 54 5.04 -11.61 7.91
CA SER A 54 5.23 -12.85 8.70
C SER A 54 6.43 -13.68 8.27
N VAL A 55 7.12 -13.31 7.18
CA VAL A 55 8.11 -14.18 6.52
C VAL A 55 9.36 -14.42 7.34
N ALA A 56 9.81 -13.47 8.11
CA ALA A 56 10.99 -13.62 8.96
C ALA A 56 11.01 -12.61 10.10
N SER A 57 11.87 -12.84 11.08
CA SER A 57 12.20 -11.88 12.14
C SER A 57 13.72 -11.86 12.34
N GLY A 58 14.28 -10.69 12.66
CA GLY A 58 15.71 -10.52 12.92
C GLY A 58 16.47 -9.82 11.80
N GLU A 59 17.79 -10.01 11.77
CA GLU A 59 18.70 -9.24 10.91
C GLU A 59 18.46 -9.42 9.40
N ASN A 60 17.94 -10.58 8.97
CA ASN A 60 17.68 -10.88 7.56
C ASN A 60 16.23 -10.61 7.12
N GLN A 61 15.38 -10.04 7.98
CA GLN A 61 13.96 -9.86 7.70
C GLN A 61 13.70 -9.15 6.38
N LEU A 62 14.32 -8.01 6.14
CA LEU A 62 14.14 -7.24 4.91
C LEU A 62 14.52 -8.05 3.67
N GLN A 63 15.63 -8.79 3.73
CA GLN A 63 16.07 -9.60 2.60
C GLN A 63 15.08 -10.71 2.27
N GLU A 64 14.54 -11.38 3.28
CA GLU A 64 13.55 -12.44 3.09
C GLU A 64 12.21 -11.88 2.56
N GLN A 65 11.82 -10.70 3.01
CA GLN A 65 10.63 -10.00 2.48
C GLN A 65 10.80 -9.66 1.00
N ILE A 66 11.97 -9.12 0.60
CA ILE A 66 12.29 -8.81 -0.80
C ILE A 66 12.33 -10.10 -1.64
N ASN A 67 12.94 -11.15 -1.11
CA ASN A 67 13.00 -12.46 -1.79
C ASN A 67 11.60 -13.01 -2.05
N LEU A 68 10.71 -12.97 -1.06
CA LEU A 68 9.32 -13.40 -1.23
C LEU A 68 8.61 -12.56 -2.30
N ALA A 69 8.74 -11.24 -2.27
CA ALA A 69 8.15 -10.36 -3.27
C ALA A 69 8.65 -10.68 -4.69
N ASN A 70 9.95 -10.85 -4.85
CA ASN A 70 10.54 -11.21 -6.15
C ASN A 70 10.12 -12.62 -6.63
N GLN A 71 9.98 -13.60 -5.72
CA GLN A 71 9.45 -14.93 -6.08
C GLN A 71 8.01 -14.84 -6.58
N LEU A 72 7.16 -14.02 -5.98
CA LEU A 72 5.80 -13.78 -6.44
C LEU A 72 5.77 -13.13 -7.82
N LEU A 73 6.62 -12.13 -8.07
CA LEU A 73 6.75 -11.49 -9.38
C LEU A 73 7.21 -12.50 -10.44
N LEU A 74 8.18 -13.37 -10.14
CA LEU A 74 8.64 -14.42 -11.05
C LEU A 74 7.56 -15.47 -11.32
N TRP A 75 6.76 -15.82 -10.30
CA TRP A 75 5.63 -16.71 -10.49
C TRP A 75 4.56 -16.09 -11.41
N LEU A 76 4.21 -14.80 -11.19
CA LEU A 76 3.29 -14.07 -12.06
C LEU A 76 3.81 -13.98 -13.51
N LYS A 77 5.10 -13.68 -13.67
CA LYS A 77 5.76 -13.68 -14.99
C LYS A 77 5.55 -14.98 -15.74
N ALA A 78 5.59 -16.13 -15.06
CA ALA A 78 5.37 -17.44 -15.69
C ALA A 78 3.93 -17.65 -16.16
N GLN A 79 2.97 -16.87 -15.65
CA GLN A 79 1.54 -16.94 -16.00
C GLN A 79 1.12 -15.91 -17.06
N MET A 80 1.98 -14.94 -17.39
CA MET A 80 1.66 -13.81 -18.26
C MET A 80 2.50 -13.85 -19.53
N ASP A 81 1.98 -13.25 -20.61
CA ASP A 81 2.69 -13.15 -21.88
C ASP A 81 3.71 -12.00 -21.89
N ASP A 82 3.44 -10.92 -21.18
CA ASP A 82 4.34 -9.75 -21.07
C ASP A 82 5.43 -10.01 -20.02
N LYS A 83 6.51 -10.63 -20.48
CA LYS A 83 7.63 -11.01 -19.61
C LYS A 83 8.54 -9.84 -19.25
N ASP A 84 8.67 -8.86 -20.12
CA ASP A 84 9.58 -7.73 -19.96
C ASP A 84 9.12 -6.84 -18.78
N PHE A 85 7.81 -6.61 -18.68
CA PHE A 85 7.22 -5.88 -17.56
C PHE A 85 7.66 -6.41 -16.19
N PHE A 86 7.69 -7.74 -16.03
CA PHE A 86 8.06 -8.33 -14.74
C PHE A 86 9.57 -8.26 -14.46
N ASP A 87 10.43 -8.34 -15.49
CA ASP A 87 11.88 -8.21 -15.31
C ASP A 87 12.27 -6.79 -14.90
N GLU A 88 11.61 -5.78 -15.46
CA GLU A 88 11.83 -4.37 -15.10
C GLU A 88 11.34 -4.02 -13.69
N ASN A 89 10.39 -4.79 -13.14
CA ASN A 89 9.79 -4.55 -11.83
C ASN A 89 10.37 -5.43 -10.70
N LEU A 90 11.40 -6.22 -10.94
CA LEU A 90 12.07 -6.95 -9.87
C LEU A 90 12.75 -5.98 -8.89
N LEU A 91 12.53 -6.23 -7.61
CA LEU A 91 13.09 -5.40 -6.55
C LEU A 91 14.59 -5.63 -6.40
N SER A 92 15.32 -4.54 -6.21
CA SER A 92 16.73 -4.59 -5.82
C SER A 92 16.89 -5.23 -4.43
N SER A 93 17.89 -6.09 -4.27
CA SER A 93 18.22 -6.71 -3.00
C SER A 93 18.59 -5.72 -1.87
N GLN A 94 18.86 -4.46 -2.21
CA GLN A 94 19.21 -3.43 -1.22
C GLN A 94 17.99 -2.86 -0.48
N GLY A 95 16.77 -3.08 -0.96
CA GLY A 95 15.54 -2.61 -0.31
C GLY A 95 15.48 -1.09 -0.11
N LYS A 96 15.81 -0.34 -1.16
CA LYS A 96 15.82 1.13 -1.12
C LYS A 96 14.56 1.72 -1.71
N ILE A 97 14.10 2.81 -1.13
CA ILE A 97 13.01 3.64 -1.65
C ILE A 97 13.65 4.87 -2.30
N LEU A 98 13.26 5.16 -3.56
CA LEU A 98 13.62 6.41 -4.21
C LEU A 98 12.75 7.54 -3.62
N THR A 99 13.39 8.49 -2.95
CA THR A 99 12.71 9.60 -2.29
C THR A 99 12.81 10.91 -3.06
N ALA A 100 13.87 11.11 -3.83
CA ALA A 100 14.08 12.31 -4.63
C ALA A 100 15.04 12.05 -5.79
N LEU A 101 14.85 12.80 -6.89
CA LEU A 101 15.75 12.80 -8.04
C LEU A 101 15.90 14.25 -8.55
N TYR A 102 17.13 14.76 -8.51
CA TYR A 102 17.46 16.12 -8.96
C TYR A 102 18.71 16.11 -9.83
N GLU A 103 18.82 17.07 -10.75
CA GLU A 103 20.03 17.28 -11.52
C GLU A 103 21.18 17.74 -10.61
N LEU A 104 22.38 17.20 -10.82
CA LEU A 104 23.55 17.51 -9.98
C LEU A 104 23.94 19.00 -10.02
N GLU A 105 23.70 19.67 -11.17
CA GLU A 105 24.00 21.07 -11.37
C GLU A 105 22.92 22.02 -10.84
N ASN A 106 21.78 21.49 -10.38
CA ASN A 106 20.73 22.31 -9.79
C ASN A 106 21.22 22.86 -8.43
N PRO A 107 21.32 24.20 -8.26
CA PRO A 107 21.78 24.78 -6.99
C PRO A 107 20.89 24.39 -5.80
N VAL A 108 19.62 24.11 -6.05
CA VAL A 108 18.67 23.61 -5.04
C VAL A 108 19.01 22.19 -4.61
N ALA A 109 19.65 21.38 -5.48
CA ALA A 109 20.02 20.00 -5.15
C ALA A 109 21.06 19.90 -4.01
N ALA A 110 21.94 20.88 -3.86
CA ALA A 110 22.91 20.92 -2.77
C ALA A 110 22.25 21.16 -1.40
N ASP A 111 21.24 22.04 -1.37
CA ASP A 111 20.46 22.32 -0.16
C ASP A 111 19.44 21.19 0.11
N LEU A 112 18.87 20.59 -0.94
CA LEU A 112 17.92 19.48 -0.80
C LEU A 112 18.55 18.22 -0.23
N LYS A 113 19.83 17.92 -0.51
CA LYS A 113 20.54 16.84 0.18
C LYS A 113 20.50 16.97 1.71
N LYS A 114 20.48 18.20 2.19
CA LYS A 114 20.43 18.55 3.60
C LYS A 114 19.02 18.49 4.18
N TYR A 115 18.00 18.73 3.36
CA TYR A 115 16.61 18.90 3.81
C TYR A 115 15.63 17.84 3.28
N VAL A 116 16.09 16.86 2.46
CA VAL A 116 15.20 15.82 1.91
C VAL A 116 14.41 15.08 2.99
N GLU A 117 15.04 14.76 4.13
CA GLU A 117 14.36 14.12 5.25
C GLU A 117 13.32 15.02 5.90
N ASP A 118 13.56 16.36 5.89
CA ASP A 118 12.67 17.33 6.51
C ASP A 118 11.45 17.68 5.64
N ILE A 119 11.58 17.56 4.32
CA ILE A 119 10.51 17.88 3.36
C ILE A 119 9.74 16.66 2.86
N PHE A 120 10.27 15.44 3.06
CA PHE A 120 9.58 14.22 2.65
C PHE A 120 8.34 13.99 3.54
N PRO A 121 7.15 13.77 2.94
CA PRO A 121 5.93 13.51 3.70
C PRO A 121 6.07 12.29 4.63
N LEU A 122 5.61 12.40 5.85
CA LEU A 122 5.67 11.30 6.84
C LEU A 122 4.72 10.16 6.48
N THR A 123 3.62 10.50 5.82
CA THR A 123 2.55 9.56 5.43
C THR A 123 2.79 8.89 4.07
N GLY A 124 3.76 9.36 3.31
CA GLY A 124 4.00 8.93 1.94
C GLY A 124 3.02 9.57 0.93
N LEU A 125 3.36 9.49 -0.37
CA LEU A 125 2.65 10.21 -1.43
C LEU A 125 1.45 9.44 -2.02
N THR A 126 1.31 8.15 -1.73
CA THR A 126 0.39 7.25 -2.44
C THR A 126 -0.79 6.74 -1.61
N GLN A 127 -0.81 7.02 -0.31
CA GLN A 127 -1.83 6.52 0.60
C GLN A 127 -2.67 7.65 1.18
N SER A 128 -3.95 7.35 1.41
CA SER A 128 -4.83 8.24 2.17
C SER A 128 -4.64 7.97 3.65
N GLU A 129 -4.46 9.03 4.43
CA GLU A 129 -4.25 8.94 5.87
C GLU A 129 -5.37 9.61 6.66
N LEU A 130 -5.66 9.04 7.83
CA LEU A 130 -6.60 9.62 8.79
C LEU A 130 -5.83 10.18 9.99
N PHE A 131 -5.88 11.50 10.16
CA PHE A 131 -5.26 12.19 11.30
C PHE A 131 -6.20 12.21 12.49
N CYS A 132 -5.91 11.40 13.51
CA CYS A 132 -6.71 11.27 14.73
C CYS A 132 -6.22 12.16 15.89
N GLY A 133 -5.49 13.22 15.60
CA GLY A 133 -4.92 14.15 16.60
C GLY A 133 -3.44 13.91 16.87
N SER A 134 -2.86 14.65 17.82
CA SER A 134 -1.41 14.73 18.06
C SER A 134 -0.78 13.52 18.77
N ASN A 135 -1.56 12.55 19.21
CA ASN A 135 -1.07 11.49 20.11
C ASN A 135 -0.31 10.36 19.41
N ALA A 136 -0.30 10.31 18.06
CA ALA A 136 0.34 9.25 17.28
C ALA A 136 1.68 9.67 16.67
N GLY A 137 2.24 10.82 17.01
CA GLY A 137 3.48 11.34 16.41
C GLY A 137 3.30 11.96 15.01
N LEU A 138 2.18 11.70 14.33
CA LEU A 138 1.76 12.30 13.09
C LEU A 138 0.65 13.30 13.36
N SER A 139 0.88 14.59 13.10
CA SER A 139 -0.16 15.60 13.18
C SER A 139 -0.46 16.18 11.80
N LEU A 140 -1.72 16.52 11.54
CA LEU A 140 -2.11 17.20 10.31
C LEU A 140 -1.26 18.46 10.05
N GLU A 141 -0.91 19.20 11.13
CA GLU A 141 -0.06 20.39 11.03
C GLU A 141 1.34 20.06 10.52
N SER A 142 1.99 19.03 11.08
CA SER A 142 3.34 18.64 10.67
C SER A 142 3.37 18.12 9.24
N GLU A 143 2.35 17.37 8.83
CA GLU A 143 2.24 16.86 7.48
C GLU A 143 1.95 17.98 6.48
N LEU A 144 1.00 18.87 6.76
CA LEU A 144 0.73 20.03 5.91
C LEU A 144 1.96 20.92 5.72
N LYS A 145 2.77 21.13 6.76
CA LYS A 145 4.02 21.91 6.62
C LYS A 145 4.99 21.25 5.66
N ARG A 146 5.14 19.92 5.69
CA ARG A 146 6.01 19.18 4.77
C ARG A 146 5.48 19.18 3.34
N GLU A 147 4.18 18.93 3.18
CA GLU A 147 3.51 18.97 1.87
C GLU A 147 3.63 20.36 1.22
N ILE A 148 3.43 21.43 1.97
CA ILE A 148 3.57 22.82 1.48
C ILE A 148 5.00 23.09 1.01
N LEU A 149 6.02 22.58 1.72
CA LEU A 149 7.42 22.78 1.35
C LEU A 149 7.82 22.01 0.09
N SER A 150 7.16 20.87 -0.19
CA SER A 150 7.45 20.01 -1.34
C SER A 150 6.56 20.28 -2.56
N ALA A 151 5.47 21.05 -2.43
CA ALA A 151 4.47 21.24 -3.46
C ALA A 151 4.81 22.36 -4.45
N ASP A 152 4.70 22.08 -5.74
CA ASP A 152 4.78 23.11 -6.80
C ASP A 152 3.50 23.95 -6.89
N LYS A 153 2.35 23.34 -6.54
CA LYS A 153 1.03 24.00 -6.55
C LYS A 153 0.16 23.45 -5.44
N ILE A 154 -0.58 24.34 -4.78
CA ILE A 154 -1.50 23.99 -3.69
C ILE A 154 -2.90 24.47 -4.07
N TYR A 155 -3.87 23.56 -3.97
CA TYR A 155 -5.29 23.85 -4.16
C TYR A 155 -6.04 23.59 -2.85
N TRP A 156 -6.69 24.61 -2.31
CA TRP A 156 -7.50 24.50 -1.09
C TRP A 156 -8.98 24.53 -1.42
N LEU A 157 -9.70 23.50 -1.01
CA LEU A 157 -11.16 23.50 -1.01
C LEU A 157 -11.62 23.58 0.44
N VAL A 158 -12.20 24.72 0.82
CA VAL A 158 -12.69 24.96 2.18
C VAL A 158 -14.19 25.13 2.11
N SER A 159 -14.93 24.31 2.86
CA SER A 159 -16.37 24.49 3.10
C SER A 159 -16.60 25.10 4.49
N PHE A 160 -17.48 26.11 4.56
CA PHE A 160 -17.87 26.77 5.78
C PHE A 160 -19.28 26.34 6.20
#